data_64e43548e08e122d0bd620bbbfee5f31
#
_entry.id   64e43548e08e122d0bd620bbbfee5f31
#
_cell.length_a   1.000
_cell.length_b   1.000
_cell.length_c   1.000
_cell.angle_alpha   90.00
_cell.angle_beta   90.00
_cell.angle_gamma   90.00
#
_symmetry.space_group_name_H-M   'P 1'
#
loop_
_entity.id
_entity.type
_entity.pdbx_description
1 polymer ?
#
loop_
_entity_poly.entity_id
_entity_poly.type
_entity_poly.pdbx_seq_one_letter_code
_entity_poly.pdbx_strand_id
1 'polypeptide(L)'
;MIKAIKLDKVIPDFFGNSFSKDEPTDVWGRELTFARGKTYLIEAASGRGKSSLCSFIYGLRSDYAGCIEILDSEGKTISTAQKDLCGIRRTMLAMMFQEHRIFPELTAVENVLLKNQLTDYFTEKEIKERLTTLGLEERLDTPCGKLSLGQQQRVAFVRLLAQPADFVILDEPVSHLDAGNARIMGTMLRQRQLADGMGVIVTSIGQRLPYEYDKILKL
;
A
#
# COMPACT_ATOMS: atom_id res chain seq x y z
N MET A 1 -0.93 14.21 11.47
CA MET A 1 -1.18 12.74 11.59
C MET A 1 -2.55 12.44 10.98
N ILE A 2 -2.64 11.42 10.12
CA ILE A 2 -3.92 10.99 9.53
C ILE A 2 -4.69 10.14 10.56
N LYS A 3 -5.93 10.51 10.85
CA LYS A 3 -6.85 9.77 11.71
C LYS A 3 -7.69 8.76 10.95
N ALA A 4 -8.15 9.14 9.75
CA ALA A 4 -8.99 8.30 8.90
C ALA A 4 -8.89 8.71 7.43
N ILE A 5 -9.26 7.77 6.53
CA ILE A 5 -9.50 8.02 5.11
C ILE A 5 -10.95 7.68 4.86
N LYS A 6 -11.71 8.64 4.33
CA LYS A 6 -13.15 8.52 4.05
C LYS A 6 -13.40 8.47 2.56
N LEU A 7 -14.21 7.52 2.13
CA LEU A 7 -14.77 7.41 0.81
C LEU A 7 -16.27 7.73 0.89
N ASP A 8 -16.74 8.67 0.09
CA ASP A 8 -18.16 8.98 -0.04
C ASP A 8 -18.62 8.70 -1.48
N LYS A 9 -19.31 7.58 -1.64
CA LYS A 9 -19.97 7.12 -2.88
C LYS A 9 -19.04 7.15 -4.11
N VAL A 10 -17.81 6.71 -3.93
CA VAL A 10 -16.81 6.66 -5.00
C VAL A 10 -17.22 5.64 -6.05
N ILE A 11 -17.29 6.09 -7.31
CA ILE A 11 -17.58 5.26 -8.49
C ILE A 11 -16.56 5.62 -9.56
N PRO A 12 -15.70 4.66 -9.99
CA PRO A 12 -14.73 4.90 -11.06
C PRO A 12 -15.40 5.26 -12.40
N ASP A 13 -14.84 6.21 -13.12
CA ASP A 13 -15.36 6.66 -14.42
C ASP A 13 -15.36 5.54 -15.48
N PHE A 14 -14.45 4.55 -15.36
CA PHE A 14 -14.40 3.43 -16.30
C PHE A 14 -15.62 2.50 -16.24
N PHE A 15 -16.45 2.56 -15.19
CA PHE A 15 -17.72 1.87 -15.18
C PHE A 15 -18.77 2.55 -16.07
N GLY A 16 -18.64 3.86 -16.32
CA GLY A 16 -19.60 4.61 -17.11
C GLY A 16 -21.05 4.37 -16.66
N ASN A 17 -21.93 4.12 -17.61
CA ASN A 17 -23.34 3.80 -17.35
C ASN A 17 -23.58 2.34 -16.93
N SER A 18 -22.54 1.50 -16.89
CA SER A 18 -22.67 0.07 -16.55
C SER A 18 -22.65 -0.21 -15.05
N PHE A 19 -22.35 0.79 -14.22
CA PHE A 19 -22.39 0.61 -12.77
C PHE A 19 -23.85 0.48 -12.29
N SER A 20 -24.21 -0.71 -11.83
CA SER A 20 -25.50 -0.91 -11.16
C SER A 20 -25.35 -0.65 -9.66
N LYS A 21 -26.31 0.10 -9.09
CA LYS A 21 -26.38 0.29 -7.63
C LYS A 21 -26.64 -1.01 -6.86
N ASP A 22 -27.13 -2.03 -7.57
CA ASP A 22 -27.42 -3.37 -7.03
C ASP A 22 -26.21 -4.31 -7.13
N GLU A 23 -25.07 -3.84 -7.66
CA GLU A 23 -23.85 -4.64 -7.70
C GLU A 23 -23.37 -4.94 -6.26
N PRO A 24 -23.11 -6.22 -5.92
CA PRO A 24 -22.74 -6.60 -4.57
C PRO A 24 -21.28 -6.17 -4.26
N THR A 25 -21.11 -4.90 -3.90
CA THR A 25 -19.83 -4.32 -3.49
C THR A 25 -19.97 -3.62 -2.14
N ASP A 26 -18.95 -3.74 -1.30
CA ASP A 26 -18.85 -3.02 -0.03
C ASP A 26 -18.17 -1.65 -0.18
N VAL A 27 -17.67 -1.32 -1.38
CA VAL A 27 -16.79 -0.15 -1.61
C VAL A 27 -17.41 0.83 -2.60
N TRP A 28 -17.67 0.37 -3.85
CA TRP A 28 -18.13 1.28 -4.89
C TRP A 28 -19.54 1.82 -4.61
N GLY A 29 -19.71 3.13 -4.70
CA GLY A 29 -20.97 3.81 -4.43
C GLY A 29 -21.40 3.77 -2.95
N ARG A 30 -20.55 3.32 -2.03
CA ARG A 30 -20.82 3.25 -0.59
C ARG A 30 -20.06 4.32 0.19
N GLU A 31 -20.51 4.57 1.40
CA GLU A 31 -19.75 5.33 2.38
C GLU A 31 -18.86 4.36 3.16
N LEU A 32 -17.56 4.61 3.16
CA LEU A 32 -16.57 3.75 3.79
C LEU A 32 -15.54 4.60 4.51
N THR A 33 -15.13 4.17 5.69
CA THR A 33 -14.07 4.81 6.47
C THR A 33 -13.00 3.79 6.83
N PHE A 34 -11.77 4.08 6.46
CA PHE A 34 -10.57 3.41 6.94
C PHE A 34 -10.02 4.18 8.12
N ALA A 35 -9.99 3.57 9.30
CA ALA A 35 -9.50 4.18 10.54
C ALA A 35 -8.03 3.82 10.76
N ARG A 36 -7.25 4.74 11.31
CA ARG A 36 -5.88 4.49 11.75
C ARG A 36 -5.86 3.39 12.82
N GLY A 37 -4.84 2.56 12.81
CA GLY A 37 -4.71 1.40 13.71
C GLY A 37 -5.53 0.18 13.31
N LYS A 38 -6.38 0.28 12.28
CA LYS A 38 -7.21 -0.81 11.77
C LYS A 38 -6.65 -1.42 10.49
N THR A 39 -7.04 -2.67 10.21
CA THR A 39 -6.55 -3.47 9.10
C THR A 39 -7.70 -3.90 8.20
N TYR A 40 -7.55 -3.67 6.92
CA TYR A 40 -8.57 -3.91 5.92
C TYR A 40 -8.03 -4.79 4.79
N LEU A 41 -8.79 -5.82 4.43
CA LEU A 41 -8.58 -6.59 3.22
C LEU A 41 -9.67 -6.25 2.22
N ILE A 42 -9.28 -5.96 0.99
CA ILE A 42 -10.20 -5.70 -0.13
C ILE A 42 -10.01 -6.81 -1.15
N GLU A 43 -11.02 -7.66 -1.29
CA GLU A 43 -11.01 -8.80 -2.20
C GLU A 43 -11.84 -8.54 -3.43
N ALA A 44 -11.28 -8.84 -4.59
CA ALA A 44 -12.01 -8.84 -5.85
C ALA A 44 -11.29 -9.67 -6.90
N ALA A 45 -12.03 -10.14 -7.89
CA ALA A 45 -11.47 -10.72 -9.10
C ALA A 45 -10.60 -9.70 -9.86
N SER A 46 -9.79 -10.17 -10.82
CA SER A 46 -9.01 -9.28 -11.69
C SER A 46 -9.93 -8.33 -12.47
N GLY A 47 -9.46 -7.11 -12.72
CA GLY A 47 -10.20 -6.10 -13.48
C GLY A 47 -11.32 -5.36 -12.73
N ARG A 48 -11.59 -5.67 -11.46
CA ARG A 48 -12.66 -5.03 -10.67
C ARG A 48 -12.26 -3.69 -10.03
N GLY A 49 -11.09 -3.16 -10.34
CA GLY A 49 -10.69 -1.81 -9.92
C GLY A 49 -9.88 -1.72 -8.63
N LYS A 50 -9.29 -2.82 -8.08
CA LYS A 50 -8.46 -2.79 -6.87
C LYS A 50 -7.31 -1.79 -6.95
N SER A 51 -6.49 -1.87 -8.00
CA SER A 51 -5.37 -0.94 -8.20
C SER A 51 -5.83 0.50 -8.47
N SER A 52 -7.02 0.66 -9.07
CA SER A 52 -7.65 1.98 -9.22
C SER A 52 -8.02 2.56 -7.85
N LEU A 53 -8.66 1.77 -6.98
CA LEU A 53 -8.99 2.20 -5.62
C LEU A 53 -7.75 2.62 -4.84
N CYS A 54 -6.68 1.79 -4.87
CA CYS A 54 -5.39 2.13 -4.26
C CYS A 54 -4.84 3.46 -4.81
N SER A 55 -4.90 3.65 -6.13
CA SER A 55 -4.43 4.87 -6.81
C SER A 55 -5.28 6.09 -6.46
N PHE A 56 -6.59 5.94 -6.30
CA PHE A 56 -7.51 7.00 -5.88
C PHE A 56 -7.24 7.42 -4.43
N ILE A 57 -7.11 6.46 -3.51
CA ILE A 57 -6.78 6.74 -2.10
C ILE A 57 -5.42 7.41 -1.99
N TYR A 58 -4.43 6.95 -2.77
CA TYR A 58 -3.09 7.53 -2.80
C TYR A 58 -3.03 8.87 -3.54
N GLY A 59 -4.11 9.27 -4.22
CA GLY A 59 -4.22 10.52 -4.96
C GLY A 59 -3.37 10.58 -6.23
N LEU A 60 -3.12 9.44 -6.89
CA LEU A 60 -2.46 9.38 -8.21
C LEU A 60 -3.45 9.53 -9.36
N ARG A 61 -4.70 9.17 -9.13
CA ARG A 61 -5.80 9.25 -10.09
C ARG A 61 -7.00 9.94 -9.44
N SER A 62 -7.80 10.64 -10.24
CA SER A 62 -9.01 11.34 -9.80
C SER A 62 -10.19 11.14 -10.76
N ASP A 63 -10.10 10.13 -11.65
CA ASP A 63 -11.12 9.76 -12.62
C ASP A 63 -12.21 8.87 -11.95
N TYR A 64 -12.95 9.48 -11.03
CA TYR A 64 -14.06 8.89 -10.30
C TYR A 64 -15.08 9.96 -9.90
N ALA A 65 -16.36 9.58 -9.78
CA ALA A 65 -17.38 10.35 -9.11
C ALA A 65 -17.35 10.10 -7.60
N GLY A 66 -17.92 10.99 -6.80
CA GLY A 66 -17.87 10.94 -5.35
C GLY A 66 -16.67 11.68 -4.76
N CYS A 67 -16.29 11.35 -3.53
CA CYS A 67 -15.22 12.06 -2.82
C CYS A 67 -14.34 11.09 -2.02
N ILE A 68 -13.02 11.35 -1.98
CA ILE A 68 -12.09 10.69 -1.06
C ILE A 68 -11.37 11.76 -0.26
N GLU A 69 -11.45 11.64 1.05
CA GLU A 69 -10.93 12.63 1.99
C GLU A 69 -10.02 11.99 3.03
N ILE A 70 -8.91 12.65 3.29
CA ILE A 70 -8.00 12.34 4.38
C ILE A 70 -8.37 13.26 5.55
N LEU A 71 -8.78 12.68 6.67
CA LEU A 71 -9.07 13.38 7.91
C LEU A 71 -7.85 13.33 8.83
N ASP A 72 -7.34 14.48 9.23
CA ASP A 72 -6.23 14.56 10.18
C ASP A 72 -6.70 14.57 11.65
N SER A 73 -5.72 14.56 12.58
CA SER A 73 -5.98 14.57 14.03
C SER A 73 -6.56 15.89 14.53
N GLU A 74 -6.50 16.96 13.76
CA GLU A 74 -7.04 18.30 14.10
C GLU A 74 -8.45 18.49 13.52
N GLY A 75 -8.98 17.49 12.81
CA GLY A 75 -10.30 17.56 12.18
C GLY A 75 -10.28 18.21 10.81
N LYS A 76 -9.10 18.55 10.27
CA LYS A 76 -8.96 19.08 8.92
C LYS A 76 -9.13 17.96 7.90
N THR A 77 -9.85 18.28 6.83
CA THR A 77 -10.08 17.35 5.72
C THR A 77 -9.30 17.80 4.50
N ILE A 78 -8.63 16.86 3.85
CA ILE A 78 -7.85 17.06 2.63
C ILE A 78 -8.37 16.08 1.58
N SER A 79 -8.85 16.59 0.45
CA SER A 79 -9.28 15.74 -0.68
C SER A 79 -8.07 15.11 -1.37
N THR A 80 -8.15 13.82 -1.70
CA THR A 80 -7.10 13.12 -2.47
C THR A 80 -7.05 13.55 -3.95
N ALA A 81 -8.08 14.24 -4.42
CA ALA A 81 -8.10 14.85 -5.76
C ALA A 81 -7.28 16.16 -5.85
N GLN A 82 -6.76 16.66 -4.73
CA GLN A 82 -5.87 17.84 -4.73
C GLN A 82 -4.54 17.55 -5.43
N LYS A 83 -3.97 18.57 -6.08
CA LYS A 83 -2.74 18.42 -6.88
C LYS A 83 -1.48 18.19 -6.05
N ASP A 84 -1.42 18.67 -4.80
CA ASP A 84 -0.21 18.56 -3.96
C ASP A 84 -0.45 17.70 -2.71
N LEU A 85 -0.13 16.43 -2.84
CA LEU A 85 -0.08 15.47 -1.74
C LEU A 85 1.35 15.01 -1.41
N CYS A 86 2.38 15.72 -1.93
CA CYS A 86 3.78 15.31 -1.76
C CYS A 86 4.18 15.18 -0.29
N GLY A 87 3.80 16.15 0.54
CA GLY A 87 4.05 16.12 1.99
C GLY A 87 3.40 14.89 2.66
N ILE A 88 2.14 14.60 2.32
CA ILE A 88 1.40 13.45 2.86
C ILE A 88 2.05 12.13 2.43
N ARG A 89 2.41 11.99 1.15
CA ARG A 89 3.07 10.78 0.62
C ARG A 89 4.48 10.57 1.16
N ARG A 90 5.14 11.63 1.60
CA ARG A 90 6.49 11.53 2.17
C ARG A 90 6.49 10.97 3.58
N THR A 91 5.50 11.31 4.41
CA THR A 91 5.55 11.08 5.87
C THR A 91 4.31 10.42 6.48
N MET A 92 3.19 10.32 5.76
CA MET A 92 1.92 9.89 6.34
C MET A 92 1.25 8.76 5.58
N LEU A 93 1.44 8.68 4.26
CA LEU A 93 0.77 7.69 3.40
C LEU A 93 1.80 7.00 2.51
N ALA A 94 1.96 5.69 2.69
CA ALA A 94 2.86 4.87 1.88
C ALA A 94 2.07 3.89 1.01
N MET A 95 2.58 3.56 -0.19
CA MET A 95 1.95 2.60 -1.09
C MET A 95 2.98 1.67 -1.73
N MET A 96 2.67 0.37 -1.72
CA MET A 96 3.31 -0.64 -2.55
C MET A 96 2.42 -0.91 -3.75
N PHE A 97 2.96 -0.69 -4.94
CA PHE A 97 2.25 -0.91 -6.20
C PHE A 97 2.36 -2.36 -6.65
N GLN A 98 1.39 -2.83 -7.38
CA GLN A 98 1.38 -4.18 -7.95
C GLN A 98 2.59 -4.40 -8.89
N GLU A 99 2.97 -3.40 -9.71
CA GLU A 99 4.13 -3.46 -10.60
C GLU A 99 5.46 -3.19 -9.86
N HIS A 100 5.47 -3.14 -8.53
CA HIS A 100 6.60 -2.88 -7.65
C HIS A 100 7.31 -1.52 -7.86
N ARG A 101 7.30 -0.96 -9.06
CA ARG A 101 7.94 0.31 -9.47
C ARG A 101 9.39 0.41 -8.99
N ILE A 102 10.13 -0.67 -9.22
CA ILE A 102 11.56 -0.78 -8.89
C ILE A 102 12.38 -0.04 -9.95
N PHE A 103 13.51 0.53 -9.53
CA PHE A 103 14.54 1.05 -10.43
C PHE A 103 15.49 -0.10 -10.77
N PRO A 104 15.46 -0.65 -11.98
CA PRO A 104 16.16 -1.88 -12.32
C PRO A 104 17.68 -1.74 -12.32
N GLU A 105 18.20 -0.52 -12.53
CA GLU A 105 19.63 -0.20 -12.53
C GLU A 105 20.21 -0.13 -11.11
N LEU A 106 19.39 0.18 -10.11
CA LEU A 106 19.80 0.29 -8.72
C LEU A 106 19.80 -1.08 -8.04
N THR A 107 20.72 -1.27 -7.12
CA THR A 107 20.78 -2.46 -6.24
C THR A 107 19.58 -2.54 -5.31
N ALA A 108 19.42 -3.69 -4.63
CA ALA A 108 18.35 -3.86 -3.65
C ALA A 108 18.44 -2.81 -2.52
N VAL A 109 19.64 -2.55 -2.01
CA VAL A 109 19.89 -1.54 -0.96
C VAL A 109 19.61 -0.14 -1.49
N GLU A 110 20.14 0.23 -2.65
CA GLU A 110 19.96 1.57 -3.23
C GLU A 110 18.49 1.89 -3.54
N ASN A 111 17.70 0.91 -4.01
CA ASN A 111 16.26 1.07 -4.20
C ASN A 111 15.53 1.47 -2.91
N VAL A 112 15.93 0.93 -1.77
CA VAL A 112 15.35 1.28 -0.47
C VAL A 112 15.89 2.63 0.01
N LEU A 113 17.21 2.86 -0.11
CA LEU A 113 17.86 4.11 0.29
C LEU A 113 17.28 5.32 -0.43
N LEU A 114 16.96 5.21 -1.74
CA LEU A 114 16.36 6.28 -2.51
C LEU A 114 15.06 6.82 -1.87
N LYS A 115 14.25 5.94 -1.29
CA LYS A 115 13.04 6.34 -0.56
C LYS A 115 13.37 6.82 0.85
N ASN A 116 14.29 6.13 1.53
CA ASN A 116 14.68 6.43 2.91
C ASN A 116 15.28 7.83 3.05
N GLN A 117 16.08 8.29 2.07
CA GLN A 117 16.71 9.61 2.05
C GLN A 117 15.71 10.78 2.19
N LEU A 118 14.43 10.57 1.91
CA LEU A 118 13.41 11.61 2.07
C LEU A 118 13.08 11.93 3.54
N THR A 119 13.40 11.00 4.46
CA THR A 119 13.00 11.09 5.88
C THR A 119 14.05 10.59 6.85
N ASP A 120 15.13 9.96 6.36
CA ASP A 120 16.17 9.28 7.15
C ASP A 120 15.60 8.35 8.23
N TYR A 121 14.56 7.59 7.83
CA TYR A 121 13.73 6.80 8.74
C TYR A 121 14.45 5.58 9.30
N PHE A 122 15.25 4.90 8.46
CA PHE A 122 16.11 3.78 8.84
C PHE A 122 17.57 4.10 8.60
N THR A 123 18.44 3.53 9.38
CA THR A 123 19.87 3.42 9.07
C THR A 123 20.07 2.43 7.92
N GLU A 124 21.17 2.55 7.18
CA GLU A 124 21.53 1.58 6.13
C GLU A 124 21.68 0.16 6.70
N LYS A 125 22.18 0.02 7.92
CA LYS A 125 22.29 -1.27 8.62
C LYS A 125 20.89 -1.91 8.78
N GLU A 126 19.92 -1.15 9.27
CA GLU A 126 18.54 -1.64 9.44
C GLU A 126 17.87 -2.00 8.11
N ILE A 127 18.19 -1.29 7.03
CA ILE A 127 17.72 -1.62 5.67
C ILE A 127 18.28 -3.00 5.25
N LYS A 128 19.60 -3.20 5.40
CA LYS A 128 20.28 -4.47 5.07
C LYS A 128 19.71 -5.64 5.90
N GLU A 129 19.52 -5.43 7.20
CA GLU A 129 18.92 -6.44 8.09
C GLU A 129 17.50 -6.84 7.64
N ARG A 130 16.66 -5.89 7.21
CA ARG A 130 15.31 -6.17 6.72
C ARG A 130 15.32 -6.94 5.39
N LEU A 131 16.22 -6.56 4.48
CA LEU A 131 16.42 -7.29 3.22
C LEU A 131 16.92 -8.72 3.48
N THR A 132 17.87 -8.90 4.39
CA THR A 132 18.39 -10.22 4.81
C THR A 132 17.29 -11.06 5.44
N THR A 133 16.45 -10.50 6.32
CA THR A 133 15.30 -11.19 6.92
C THR A 133 14.35 -11.74 5.85
N LEU A 134 14.27 -11.09 4.70
CA LEU A 134 13.49 -11.53 3.53
C LEU A 134 14.30 -12.40 2.56
N GLY A 135 15.47 -12.97 2.98
CA GLY A 135 16.28 -13.88 2.19
C GLY A 135 16.94 -13.22 0.97
N LEU A 136 17.39 -11.97 1.12
CA LEU A 136 18.08 -11.22 0.08
C LEU A 136 19.55 -10.93 0.45
N GLU A 137 20.15 -11.62 1.44
CA GLU A 137 21.52 -11.37 1.92
C GLU A 137 22.57 -11.45 0.82
N GLU A 138 22.46 -12.41 -0.10
CA GLU A 138 23.39 -12.56 -1.23
C GLU A 138 23.05 -11.63 -2.42
N ARG A 139 22.02 -10.82 -2.30
CA ARG A 139 21.46 -9.98 -3.38
C ARG A 139 21.45 -8.50 -3.05
N LEU A 140 22.00 -8.10 -1.89
CA LEU A 140 21.96 -6.72 -1.41
C LEU A 140 22.53 -5.73 -2.45
N ASP A 141 23.65 -6.09 -3.07
CA ASP A 141 24.36 -5.27 -4.05
C ASP A 141 24.06 -5.69 -5.51
N THR A 142 23.04 -6.54 -5.71
CA THR A 142 22.62 -6.96 -7.05
C THR A 142 21.65 -5.92 -7.64
N PRO A 143 21.87 -5.42 -8.88
CA PRO A 143 20.91 -4.59 -9.58
C PRO A 143 19.54 -5.27 -9.68
N CYS A 144 18.47 -4.54 -9.35
CA CYS A 144 17.14 -5.11 -9.23
C CYS A 144 16.58 -5.68 -10.53
N GLY A 145 17.06 -5.22 -11.69
CA GLY A 145 16.71 -5.80 -12.99
C GLY A 145 17.17 -7.25 -13.18
N LYS A 146 18.13 -7.72 -12.37
CA LYS A 146 18.61 -9.12 -12.35
C LYS A 146 17.90 -10.00 -11.32
N LEU A 147 17.03 -9.43 -10.51
CA LEU A 147 16.27 -10.13 -9.48
C LEU A 147 14.99 -10.76 -10.08
N SER A 148 14.55 -11.88 -9.51
CA SER A 148 13.24 -12.44 -9.84
C SER A 148 12.11 -11.50 -9.38
N LEU A 149 10.91 -11.65 -9.95
CA LEU A 149 9.75 -10.84 -9.56
C LEU A 149 9.46 -10.91 -8.06
N GLY A 150 9.54 -12.11 -7.45
CA GLY A 150 9.37 -12.26 -6.01
C GLY A 150 10.49 -11.60 -5.19
N GLN A 151 11.74 -11.55 -5.70
CA GLN A 151 12.82 -10.80 -5.07
C GLN A 151 12.58 -9.29 -5.17
N GLN A 152 12.18 -8.80 -6.34
CA GLN A 152 11.80 -7.39 -6.55
C GLN A 152 10.63 -6.99 -5.64
N GLN A 153 9.65 -7.87 -5.47
CA GLN A 153 8.50 -7.65 -4.58
C GLN A 153 8.95 -7.47 -3.12
N ARG A 154 9.90 -8.27 -2.65
CA ARG A 154 10.47 -8.14 -1.30
C ARG A 154 11.26 -6.84 -1.13
N VAL A 155 12.04 -6.41 -2.15
CA VAL A 155 12.70 -5.10 -2.14
C VAL A 155 11.66 -3.96 -2.08
N ALA A 156 10.60 -4.01 -2.90
CA ALA A 156 9.53 -3.02 -2.89
C ALA A 156 8.82 -2.94 -1.53
N PHE A 157 8.66 -4.07 -0.85
CA PHE A 157 8.09 -4.11 0.48
C PHE A 157 8.99 -3.43 1.52
N VAL A 158 10.31 -3.70 1.53
CA VAL A 158 11.22 -3.00 2.45
C VAL A 158 11.26 -1.51 2.14
N ARG A 159 11.22 -1.12 0.86
CA ARG A 159 11.13 0.27 0.44
C ARG A 159 9.83 0.95 0.92
N LEU A 160 8.69 0.24 0.93
CA LEU A 160 7.44 0.74 1.52
C LEU A 160 7.64 1.10 3.00
N LEU A 161 8.33 0.24 3.75
CA LEU A 161 8.55 0.42 5.18
C LEU A 161 9.60 1.50 5.52
N ALA A 162 10.40 1.95 4.54
CA ALA A 162 11.49 2.91 4.73
C ALA A 162 11.02 4.38 4.76
N GLN A 163 9.87 4.63 5.33
CA GLN A 163 9.33 5.96 5.62
C GLN A 163 8.36 5.90 6.81
N PRO A 164 8.16 6.99 7.55
CA PRO A 164 7.05 7.06 8.50
C PRO A 164 5.72 7.02 7.74
N ALA A 165 4.70 6.38 8.33
CA ALA A 165 3.37 6.32 7.73
C ALA A 165 2.28 6.19 8.80
N ASP A 166 1.18 6.93 8.62
CA ASP A 166 -0.06 6.73 9.36
C ASP A 166 -0.95 5.66 8.70
N PHE A 167 -0.80 5.51 7.36
CA PHE A 167 -1.44 4.46 6.57
C PHE A 167 -0.48 3.87 5.55
N VAL A 168 -0.59 2.57 5.36
CA VAL A 168 0.06 1.84 4.26
C VAL A 168 -0.98 1.15 3.40
N ILE A 169 -0.77 1.23 2.08
CA ILE A 169 -1.60 0.58 1.06
C ILE A 169 -0.73 -0.44 0.35
N LEU A 170 -1.17 -1.69 0.29
CA LEU A 170 -0.47 -2.77 -0.40
C LEU A 170 -1.36 -3.36 -1.49
N ASP A 171 -0.98 -3.15 -2.74
CA ASP A 171 -1.71 -3.66 -3.89
C ASP A 171 -1.13 -5.01 -4.31
N GLU A 172 -1.87 -6.09 -3.99
CA GLU A 172 -1.52 -7.50 -4.27
C GLU A 172 -0.09 -7.88 -3.80
N PRO A 173 0.26 -7.66 -2.51
CA PRO A 173 1.65 -7.69 -2.04
C PRO A 173 2.31 -9.07 -2.04
N VAL A 174 1.59 -10.16 -2.35
CA VAL A 174 2.12 -11.53 -2.27
C VAL A 174 1.92 -12.33 -3.55
N SER A 175 1.57 -11.69 -4.66
CA SER A 175 1.23 -12.34 -5.93
C SER A 175 2.36 -13.21 -6.52
N HIS A 176 3.62 -12.94 -6.18
CA HIS A 176 4.80 -13.64 -6.70
C HIS A 176 5.65 -14.28 -5.57
N LEU A 177 5.06 -14.50 -4.40
CA LEU A 177 5.76 -15.01 -3.23
C LEU A 177 5.32 -16.42 -2.86
N ASP A 178 6.27 -17.19 -2.36
CA ASP A 178 5.98 -18.42 -1.62
C ASP A 178 5.39 -18.12 -0.22
N ALA A 179 4.78 -19.12 0.40
CA ALA A 179 4.12 -18.96 1.69
C ALA A 179 5.08 -18.58 2.83
N GLY A 180 6.36 -18.94 2.74
CA GLY A 180 7.38 -18.59 3.74
C GLY A 180 7.66 -17.08 3.74
N ASN A 181 8.00 -16.53 2.58
CA ASN A 181 8.25 -15.11 2.41
C ASN A 181 7.00 -14.26 2.69
N ALA A 182 5.82 -14.71 2.25
CA ALA A 182 4.57 -14.03 2.56
C ALA A 182 4.32 -13.93 4.09
N ARG A 183 4.64 -14.99 4.85
CA ARG A 183 4.52 -14.99 6.31
C ARG A 183 5.50 -14.02 6.98
N ILE A 184 6.75 -13.98 6.52
CA ILE A 184 7.77 -13.05 7.03
C ILE A 184 7.30 -11.60 6.78
N MET A 185 6.84 -11.28 5.58
CA MET A 185 6.29 -9.96 5.25
C MET A 185 5.11 -9.57 6.15
N GLY A 186 4.17 -10.49 6.37
CA GLY A 186 3.03 -10.29 7.29
C GLY A 186 3.49 -9.98 8.72
N THR A 187 4.49 -10.72 9.21
CA THR A 187 5.08 -10.49 10.55
C THR A 187 5.75 -9.12 10.65
N MET A 188 6.59 -8.75 9.68
CA MET A 188 7.25 -7.45 9.65
C MET A 188 6.25 -6.29 9.59
N LEU A 189 5.19 -6.43 8.78
CA LEU A 189 4.12 -5.45 8.69
C LEU A 189 3.37 -5.31 10.02
N ARG A 190 3.09 -6.43 10.69
CA ARG A 190 2.41 -6.43 11.99
C ARG A 190 3.23 -5.76 13.07
N GLN A 191 4.52 -6.07 13.15
CA GLN A 191 5.43 -5.41 14.10
C GLN A 191 5.44 -3.89 13.88
N ARG A 192 5.51 -3.47 12.63
CA ARG A 192 5.50 -2.06 12.26
C ARG A 192 4.15 -1.39 12.59
N GLN A 193 3.04 -2.06 12.30
CA GLN A 193 1.70 -1.57 12.62
C GLN A 193 1.53 -1.35 14.13
N LEU A 194 1.98 -2.31 14.94
CA LEU A 194 1.87 -2.22 16.39
C LEU A 194 2.74 -1.10 16.98
N ALA A 195 3.94 -0.89 16.42
CA ALA A 195 4.84 0.16 16.88
C ALA A 195 4.31 1.58 16.57
N ASP A 196 3.74 1.79 15.38
CA ASP A 196 3.36 3.12 14.89
C ASP A 196 1.86 3.40 14.99
N GLY A 197 1.05 2.36 15.25
CA GLY A 197 -0.42 2.46 15.25
C GLY A 197 -0.99 2.80 13.87
N MET A 198 -0.31 2.41 12.78
CA MET A 198 -0.74 2.74 11.43
C MET A 198 -1.97 1.93 10.97
N GLY A 199 -2.77 2.50 10.07
CA GLY A 199 -3.81 1.79 9.34
C GLY A 199 -3.21 0.99 8.17
N VAL A 200 -3.76 -0.18 7.88
CA VAL A 200 -3.28 -1.06 6.81
C VAL A 200 -4.42 -1.40 5.86
N ILE A 201 -4.22 -1.16 4.57
CA ILE A 201 -5.15 -1.51 3.50
C ILE A 201 -4.42 -2.45 2.53
N VAL A 202 -4.94 -3.68 2.39
CA VAL A 202 -4.38 -4.70 1.50
C VAL A 202 -5.41 -5.07 0.46
N THR A 203 -5.01 -5.18 -0.81
CA THR A 203 -5.85 -5.76 -1.86
C THR A 203 -5.39 -7.18 -2.21
N SER A 204 -6.32 -8.04 -2.64
CA SER A 204 -6.03 -9.42 -3.04
C SER A 204 -6.96 -9.92 -4.13
N ILE A 205 -6.44 -10.83 -5.02
CA ILE A 205 -7.24 -11.61 -5.99
C ILE A 205 -7.58 -13.02 -5.43
N GLY A 206 -7.19 -13.32 -4.19
CA GLY A 206 -7.41 -14.64 -3.57
C GLY A 206 -6.24 -15.10 -2.70
N GLN A 207 -4.99 -14.81 -3.09
CA GLN A 207 -3.85 -15.08 -2.22
C GLN A 207 -3.73 -13.94 -1.20
N ARG A 208 -4.08 -14.22 0.04
CA ARG A 208 -4.02 -13.24 1.13
C ARG A 208 -2.61 -13.16 1.72
N LEU A 209 -2.18 -11.95 2.06
CA LEU A 209 -1.06 -11.78 2.97
C LEU A 209 -1.42 -12.47 4.31
N PRO A 210 -0.57 -13.34 4.90
CA PRO A 210 -0.79 -13.92 6.22
C PRO A 210 -0.78 -12.81 7.30
N TYR A 211 -1.95 -12.27 7.59
CA TYR A 211 -2.18 -11.10 8.41
C TYR A 211 -3.58 -11.15 9.03
N GLU A 212 -3.75 -10.55 10.21
CA GLU A 212 -5.08 -10.44 10.82
C GLU A 212 -5.78 -9.18 10.32
N TYR A 213 -7.01 -9.32 9.83
CA TYR A 213 -7.81 -8.22 9.30
C TYR A 213 -8.99 -7.92 10.20
N ASP A 214 -9.15 -6.63 10.59
CA ASP A 214 -10.33 -6.17 11.33
C ASP A 214 -11.59 -6.21 10.44
N LYS A 215 -11.42 -5.97 9.13
CA LYS A 215 -12.53 -5.99 8.18
C LYS A 215 -12.09 -6.53 6.82
N ILE A 216 -12.93 -7.39 6.24
CA ILE A 216 -12.80 -7.88 4.87
C ILE A 216 -13.93 -7.28 4.05
N LEU A 217 -13.58 -6.65 2.92
CA LEU A 217 -14.48 -5.94 2.02
C LEU A 217 -14.42 -6.58 0.63
N LYS A 218 -15.56 -6.70 -0.01
CA LYS A 218 -15.67 -7.14 -1.41
C LYS A 218 -15.82 -5.90 -2.32
N LEU A 219 -15.09 -5.93 -3.42
CA LEU A 219 -15.10 -4.87 -4.42
C LEU A 219 -15.86 -5.31 -5.66
#